data_f064b0b82c6fed7a30c7f8ac771853ad
#
_entry.id   f064b0b82c6fed7a30c7f8ac771853ad
#
_cell.length_a   1.000
_cell.length_b   1.000
_cell.length_c   1.000
_cell.angle_alpha   90.00
_cell.angle_beta   90.00
_cell.angle_gamma   90.00
#
_symmetry.space_group_name_H-M   'P 1'
#
loop_
_entity.id
_entity.type
_entity.pdbx_description
1 polymer ?
#
loop_
_entity_poly.entity_id
_entity_poly.type
_entity_poly.pdbx_seq_one_letter_code
_entity_poly.pdbx_strand_id
1 'polypeptide(L)'
;MSRTRASLPVGSRITDYISLGVVAKAFPLDKIRAALVTTRKESVRQRDLPAHVVVYYVIALALYMHSSYREVLRCLLEGIQWLREPSTGINVAGNSGISQARTRLGWEPVRQLHDEVVKPVAVAATKGAWFRGWRLVSIDGSTLDVADEKGNDEAFGRPGASRGTSAYPQIRFVSLVENGTHVLFGSRMADYATSEIALAKTVLPGLVKGMLCLADRGFFGFEMWKQAAATGASLLWRLKKNMRLPRETRLPDGSYLSRIYASEKDQRHGTNGVTVRVIDYRLEGVEGAEPLYRLATTILDHKLAPAAELAALYHERWEIETAFDELKTHLRGARIVLRSKTPDLVRQEFYGLLMAHFAVRGLMHEAALSADKDPDRLSFLHAVRVVRRKMAAFGAIPPSGPKQIP
;
A
#
# COMPACT_ATOMS: atom_id res chain seq x y z
N MET A 1 8.03 41.03 -16.84
CA MET A 1 8.46 40.73 -15.47
C MET A 1 9.77 39.96 -15.53
N SER A 2 10.80 40.51 -14.92
CA SER A 2 12.16 39.94 -14.90
C SER A 2 12.15 38.54 -14.20
N ARG A 3 12.63 37.51 -14.90
CA ARG A 3 12.82 36.18 -14.33
C ARG A 3 14.07 36.25 -13.47
N THR A 4 13.89 36.33 -12.16
CA THR A 4 14.99 36.23 -11.20
C THR A 4 15.61 34.83 -11.32
N ARG A 5 16.85 34.75 -11.74
CA ARG A 5 17.66 33.52 -11.68
C ARG A 5 17.93 33.22 -10.21
N ALA A 6 17.41 32.11 -9.70
CA ALA A 6 17.80 31.64 -8.38
C ALA A 6 19.21 31.05 -8.50
N SER A 7 20.20 31.69 -7.89
CA SER A 7 21.51 31.09 -7.66
C SER A 7 21.46 30.38 -6.31
N LEU A 8 21.91 29.12 -6.28
CA LEU A 8 22.10 28.39 -5.03
C LEU A 8 23.24 29.03 -4.24
N PRO A 9 23.13 29.22 -2.92
CA PRO A 9 24.27 29.60 -2.09
C PRO A 9 25.35 28.55 -2.23
N VAL A 10 26.61 28.99 -2.28
CA VAL A 10 27.78 28.10 -2.18
C VAL A 10 27.66 27.34 -0.86
N GLY A 11 27.46 26.01 -0.91
CA GLY A 11 27.04 25.20 0.24
C GLY A 11 25.60 24.74 0.14
N SER A 12 25.13 24.35 -1.09
CA SER A 12 23.82 23.72 -1.32
C SER A 12 23.54 22.71 -0.22
N ARG A 13 22.40 22.88 0.45
CA ARG A 13 21.95 21.95 1.48
C ARG A 13 21.73 20.59 0.81
N ILE A 14 22.58 19.66 1.17
CA ILE A 14 22.56 18.26 0.79
C ILE A 14 21.16 17.62 0.95
N THR A 15 20.24 18.28 1.64
CA THR A 15 18.91 17.81 2.00
C THR A 15 17.90 17.67 0.83
N ASP A 16 18.23 18.20 -0.33
CA ASP A 16 17.26 18.31 -1.43
C ASP A 16 17.34 17.16 -2.48
N TYR A 17 18.37 16.29 -2.42
CA TYR A 17 18.66 15.30 -3.47
C TYR A 17 18.23 13.85 -3.16
N ILE A 18 17.55 13.62 -2.08
CA ILE A 18 17.39 12.32 -1.43
C ILE A 18 16.31 11.45 -1.99
N SER A 19 15.17 12.06 -2.27
CA SER A 19 13.99 11.34 -2.74
C SER A 19 14.27 10.54 -3.98
N LEU A 20 15.12 11.05 -4.86
CA LEU A 20 15.43 10.39 -6.12
C LEU A 20 16.19 9.07 -5.91
N GLY A 21 17.15 9.03 -5.00
CA GLY A 21 17.95 7.82 -4.76
C GLY A 21 17.13 6.62 -4.29
N VAL A 22 16.25 6.81 -3.28
CA VAL A 22 15.37 5.74 -2.78
C VAL A 22 14.32 5.38 -3.79
N VAL A 23 13.70 6.39 -4.41
CA VAL A 23 12.68 6.14 -5.42
C VAL A 23 13.30 5.43 -6.64
N ALA A 24 14.48 5.85 -7.11
CA ALA A 24 15.16 5.20 -8.23
C ALA A 24 15.64 3.78 -7.91
N LYS A 25 16.03 3.52 -6.65
CA LYS A 25 16.37 2.16 -6.19
C LYS A 25 15.15 1.26 -6.18
N ALA A 26 14.03 1.73 -5.65
CA ALA A 26 12.77 0.98 -5.58
C ALA A 26 12.13 0.81 -6.97
N PHE A 27 12.24 1.82 -7.83
CA PHE A 27 11.67 1.87 -9.17
C PHE A 27 12.74 2.18 -10.22
N PRO A 28 13.53 1.17 -10.62
CA PRO A 28 14.58 1.34 -11.61
C PRO A 28 14.05 1.86 -12.97
N LEU A 29 14.88 2.61 -13.69
CA LEU A 29 14.47 3.28 -14.92
C LEU A 29 14.00 2.32 -16.03
N ASP A 30 14.57 1.13 -16.09
CA ASP A 30 14.14 0.07 -17.02
C ASP A 30 12.70 -0.38 -16.75
N LYS A 31 12.30 -0.53 -15.47
CA LYS A 31 10.91 -0.85 -15.09
C LYS A 31 9.93 0.27 -15.45
N ILE A 32 10.33 1.53 -15.21
CA ILE A 32 9.53 2.67 -15.62
C ILE A 32 9.36 2.71 -17.14
N ARG A 33 10.44 2.50 -17.91
CA ARG A 33 10.37 2.45 -19.38
C ARG A 33 9.48 1.31 -19.85
N ALA A 34 9.59 0.11 -19.27
CA ALA A 34 8.73 -1.02 -19.60
C ALA A 34 7.24 -0.68 -19.39
N ALA A 35 6.88 -0.07 -18.25
CA ALA A 35 5.51 0.36 -17.99
C ALA A 35 5.01 1.41 -18.98
N LEU A 36 5.88 2.36 -19.39
CA LEU A 36 5.56 3.37 -20.40
C LEU A 36 5.34 2.77 -21.79
N VAL A 37 6.17 1.81 -22.20
CA VAL A 37 6.02 1.06 -23.47
C VAL A 37 4.70 0.28 -23.45
N THR A 38 4.45 -0.51 -22.42
CA THR A 38 3.22 -1.32 -22.28
C THR A 38 1.96 -0.47 -22.38
N THR A 39 2.00 0.74 -21.83
CA THR A 39 0.85 1.66 -21.81
C THR A 39 0.85 2.65 -22.98
N ARG A 40 1.82 2.59 -23.90
CA ARG A 40 1.97 3.50 -25.06
C ARG A 40 2.07 4.97 -24.66
N LYS A 41 2.76 5.24 -23.54
CA LYS A 41 2.92 6.60 -22.98
C LYS A 41 4.37 7.09 -23.01
N GLU A 42 5.22 6.48 -23.80
CA GLU A 42 6.59 6.97 -24.04
C GLU A 42 6.61 8.37 -24.64
N SER A 43 7.66 9.11 -24.30
CA SER A 43 7.88 10.43 -24.91
C SER A 43 8.50 10.29 -26.30
N VAL A 44 7.71 10.50 -27.34
CA VAL A 44 8.17 10.47 -28.74
C VAL A 44 9.02 11.68 -29.10
N ARG A 45 8.82 12.81 -28.44
CA ARG A 45 9.57 14.07 -28.69
C ARG A 45 10.40 14.42 -27.47
N GLN A 46 11.57 15.01 -27.69
CA GLN A 46 12.36 15.59 -26.61
C GLN A 46 11.59 16.76 -25.99
N ARG A 47 11.33 16.68 -24.69
CA ARG A 47 10.57 17.67 -23.92
C ARG A 47 11.29 17.94 -22.61
N ASP A 48 11.04 19.10 -22.00
CA ASP A 48 11.59 19.48 -20.70
C ASP A 48 11.18 18.49 -19.60
N LEU A 49 9.96 17.90 -19.71
CA LEU A 49 9.44 16.89 -18.80
C LEU A 49 9.05 15.62 -19.58
N PRO A 50 10.00 14.71 -19.84
CA PRO A 50 9.73 13.43 -20.46
C PRO A 50 8.98 12.50 -19.50
N ALA A 51 8.22 11.52 -20.04
CA ALA A 51 7.30 10.67 -19.29
C ALA A 51 7.94 9.97 -18.07
N HIS A 52 9.16 9.44 -18.22
CA HIS A 52 9.86 8.78 -17.11
C HIS A 52 10.20 9.73 -15.95
N VAL A 53 10.54 10.99 -16.23
CA VAL A 53 10.76 12.01 -15.19
C VAL A 53 9.44 12.34 -14.50
N VAL A 54 8.32 12.39 -15.24
CA VAL A 54 6.99 12.64 -14.66
C VAL A 54 6.57 11.48 -13.75
N VAL A 55 6.93 10.23 -14.05
CA VAL A 55 6.68 9.09 -13.14
C VAL A 55 7.42 9.30 -11.82
N TYR A 56 8.73 9.59 -11.85
CA TYR A 56 9.49 9.89 -10.63
C TYR A 56 8.90 11.09 -9.87
N TYR A 57 8.47 12.11 -10.60
CA TYR A 57 7.84 13.28 -10.01
C TYR A 57 6.53 12.93 -9.26
N VAL A 58 5.70 12.08 -9.84
CA VAL A 58 4.44 11.64 -9.18
C VAL A 58 4.72 10.91 -7.88
N ILE A 59 5.75 10.05 -7.83
CA ILE A 59 6.15 9.36 -6.60
C ILE A 59 6.73 10.37 -5.59
N ALA A 60 7.57 11.29 -6.04
CA ALA A 60 8.16 12.32 -5.19
C ALA A 60 7.12 13.27 -4.58
N LEU A 61 6.01 13.56 -5.29
CA LEU A 61 4.90 14.35 -4.75
C LEU A 61 4.37 13.79 -3.42
N ALA A 62 4.30 12.47 -3.28
CA ALA A 62 3.82 11.83 -2.06
C ALA A 62 4.82 11.96 -0.90
N LEU A 63 6.10 12.04 -1.18
CA LEU A 63 7.12 12.29 -0.15
C LEU A 63 7.10 13.73 0.35
N TYR A 64 6.62 14.67 -0.46
CA TYR A 64 6.61 16.12 -0.18
C TYR A 64 5.21 16.75 -0.28
N MET A 65 4.23 16.14 0.36
CA MET A 65 2.83 16.60 0.31
C MET A 65 2.62 18.03 0.80
N HIS A 66 3.52 18.57 1.64
CA HIS A 66 3.44 19.95 2.14
C HIS A 66 4.13 20.98 1.21
N SER A 67 4.87 20.54 0.20
CA SER A 67 5.60 21.41 -0.70
C SER A 67 4.79 21.73 -1.95
N SER A 68 5.07 22.87 -2.60
CA SER A 68 4.41 23.23 -3.86
C SER A 68 4.84 22.25 -4.98
N TYR A 69 3.99 22.08 -5.99
CA TYR A 69 4.28 21.26 -7.15
C TYR A 69 5.60 21.64 -7.84
N ARG A 70 5.85 22.94 -7.96
CA ARG A 70 7.06 23.46 -8.59
C ARG A 70 8.30 23.18 -7.74
N GLU A 71 8.18 23.27 -6.42
CA GLU A 71 9.30 22.98 -5.51
C GLU A 71 9.70 21.50 -5.55
N VAL A 72 8.72 20.59 -5.54
CA VAL A 72 9.00 19.15 -5.69
C VAL A 72 9.70 18.86 -7.02
N LEU A 73 9.26 19.49 -8.12
CA LEU A 73 9.91 19.33 -9.40
C LEU A 73 11.34 19.90 -9.41
N ARG A 74 11.55 21.06 -8.78
CA ARG A 74 12.87 21.67 -8.64
C ARG A 74 13.84 20.72 -7.93
N CYS A 75 13.44 20.21 -6.77
CA CYS A 75 14.26 19.25 -5.99
C CYS A 75 14.59 18.00 -6.80
N LEU A 76 13.60 17.45 -7.53
CA LEU A 76 13.81 16.29 -8.38
C LEU A 76 14.81 16.55 -9.51
N LEU A 77 14.65 17.63 -10.23
CA LEU A 77 15.52 17.99 -11.37
C LEU A 77 16.95 18.35 -10.91
N GLU A 78 17.10 19.03 -9.79
CA GLU A 78 18.39 19.29 -9.17
C GLU A 78 19.10 17.98 -8.81
N GLY A 79 18.40 17.01 -8.24
CA GLY A 79 18.96 15.69 -7.97
C GLY A 79 19.40 14.94 -9.22
N ILE A 80 18.61 14.99 -10.30
CA ILE A 80 18.95 14.36 -11.58
C ILE A 80 20.17 15.05 -12.21
N GLN A 81 20.23 16.37 -12.19
CA GLN A 81 21.33 17.14 -12.78
C GLN A 81 22.63 16.95 -12.01
N TRP A 82 22.55 16.95 -10.69
CA TRP A 82 23.72 16.69 -9.83
C TRP A 82 24.37 15.34 -10.13
N LEU A 83 23.57 14.33 -10.50
CA LEU A 83 24.06 13.01 -10.93
C LEU A 83 24.73 13.02 -12.32
N ARG A 84 24.46 14.04 -13.16
CA ARG A 84 24.98 14.14 -14.53
C ARG A 84 26.11 15.15 -14.68
N GLU A 85 25.90 16.40 -14.30
CA GLU A 85 26.92 17.47 -14.31
C GLU A 85 26.46 18.68 -13.46
N PRO A 86 27.26 19.13 -12.48
CA PRO A 86 26.82 20.15 -11.50
C PRO A 86 26.68 21.59 -12.03
N SER A 87 27.10 21.89 -13.27
CA SER A 87 27.36 23.28 -13.75
C SER A 87 26.30 23.92 -14.61
N THR A 88 25.27 23.23 -15.06
CA THR A 88 24.25 23.79 -15.96
C THR A 88 22.98 24.22 -15.21
N GLY A 89 22.46 25.42 -15.56
CA GLY A 89 21.23 25.95 -14.94
C GLY A 89 20.01 25.08 -15.23
N ILE A 90 19.17 24.84 -14.21
CA ILE A 90 17.95 24.03 -14.33
C ILE A 90 16.78 24.90 -14.77
N ASN A 91 16.12 24.51 -15.86
CA ASN A 91 14.86 25.12 -16.26
C ASN A 91 13.68 24.36 -15.62
N VAL A 92 13.08 24.93 -14.57
CA VAL A 92 11.93 24.32 -13.88
C VAL A 92 10.63 24.76 -14.55
N ALA A 93 9.88 23.80 -15.07
CA ALA A 93 8.58 24.06 -15.66
C ALA A 93 7.62 24.74 -14.66
N GLY A 94 6.78 25.64 -15.15
CA GLY A 94 5.71 26.26 -14.37
C GLY A 94 4.59 25.26 -14.07
N ASN A 95 3.68 25.62 -13.15
CA ASN A 95 2.57 24.74 -12.72
C ASN A 95 1.72 24.22 -13.89
N SER A 96 1.49 25.05 -14.92
CA SER A 96 0.75 24.64 -16.12
C SER A 96 1.50 23.57 -16.91
N GLY A 97 2.81 23.70 -17.09
CA GLY A 97 3.65 22.71 -17.75
C GLY A 97 3.71 21.38 -17.00
N ILE A 98 3.76 21.43 -15.67
CA ILE A 98 3.69 20.25 -14.80
C ILE A 98 2.33 19.56 -14.96
N SER A 99 1.23 20.32 -14.87
CA SER A 99 -0.13 19.77 -15.01
C SER A 99 -0.31 19.12 -16.38
N GLN A 100 0.09 19.78 -17.46
CA GLN A 100 0.03 19.23 -18.82
C GLN A 100 0.88 17.95 -18.97
N ALA A 101 2.08 17.91 -18.38
CA ALA A 101 2.95 16.73 -18.41
C ALA A 101 2.32 15.54 -17.69
N ARG A 102 1.72 15.77 -16.52
CA ARG A 102 0.97 14.74 -15.76
C ARG A 102 -0.26 14.26 -16.53
N THR A 103 -1.03 15.17 -17.12
CA THR A 103 -2.22 14.81 -17.92
C THR A 103 -1.83 13.97 -19.16
N ARG A 104 -0.73 14.31 -19.85
CA ARG A 104 -0.23 13.51 -20.98
C ARG A 104 0.21 12.11 -20.55
N LEU A 105 0.86 11.98 -19.40
CA LEU A 105 1.25 10.68 -18.84
C LEU A 105 0.02 9.79 -18.60
N GLY A 106 -1.05 10.36 -18.01
CA GLY A 106 -2.18 9.58 -17.52
C GLY A 106 -1.85 8.82 -16.24
N TRP A 107 -2.77 8.03 -15.75
CA TRP A 107 -2.58 7.24 -14.53
C TRP A 107 -2.19 5.78 -14.80
N GLU A 108 -2.44 5.29 -16.00
CA GLU A 108 -2.23 3.90 -16.40
C GLU A 108 -0.77 3.44 -16.26
N PRO A 109 0.25 4.20 -16.72
CA PRO A 109 1.64 3.80 -16.54
C PRO A 109 2.04 3.72 -15.06
N VAL A 110 1.49 4.62 -14.23
CA VAL A 110 1.78 4.66 -12.79
C VAL A 110 1.19 3.44 -12.09
N ARG A 111 -0.04 3.06 -12.46
CA ARG A 111 -0.67 1.81 -12.00
C ARG A 111 0.09 0.59 -12.50
N GLN A 112 0.46 0.54 -13.79
CA GLN A 112 1.21 -0.58 -14.36
C GLN A 112 2.52 -0.80 -13.60
N LEU A 113 3.26 0.27 -13.35
CA LEU A 113 4.51 0.21 -12.58
C LEU A 113 4.27 -0.28 -11.14
N HIS A 114 3.22 0.24 -10.48
CA HIS A 114 2.80 -0.26 -9.17
C HIS A 114 2.53 -1.76 -9.21
N ASP A 115 1.74 -2.23 -10.16
CA ASP A 115 1.35 -3.63 -10.26
C ASP A 115 2.53 -4.56 -10.57
N GLU A 116 3.57 -4.09 -11.25
CA GLU A 116 4.78 -4.86 -11.54
C GLU A 116 5.78 -4.89 -10.38
N VAL A 117 6.01 -3.76 -9.74
CA VAL A 117 7.13 -3.58 -8.81
C VAL A 117 6.71 -3.74 -7.35
N VAL A 118 5.51 -3.25 -6.97
CA VAL A 118 5.05 -3.29 -5.59
C VAL A 118 4.56 -4.69 -5.24
N LYS A 119 5.46 -5.50 -4.69
CA LYS A 119 5.28 -6.90 -4.31
C LYS A 119 5.75 -7.13 -2.88
N PRO A 120 5.33 -8.23 -2.24
CA PRO A 120 5.91 -8.67 -0.97
C PRO A 120 7.44 -8.74 -1.01
N VAL A 121 8.11 -8.21 0.03
CA VAL A 121 9.58 -8.09 0.09
C VAL A 121 10.21 -8.97 1.17
N ALA A 122 9.43 -9.52 2.10
CA ALA A 122 9.95 -10.35 3.17
C ALA A 122 10.76 -11.54 2.64
N VAL A 123 11.92 -11.77 3.24
CA VAL A 123 12.73 -12.97 3.04
C VAL A 123 12.60 -13.90 4.24
N ALA A 124 13.12 -15.11 4.19
CA ALA A 124 13.01 -16.09 5.28
C ALA A 124 13.47 -15.55 6.66
N ALA A 125 14.44 -14.64 6.67
CA ALA A 125 14.96 -14.00 7.88
C ALA A 125 14.09 -12.83 8.39
N THR A 126 13.05 -12.42 7.67
CA THR A 126 12.20 -11.29 8.08
C THR A 126 11.32 -11.71 9.25
N LYS A 127 11.52 -11.06 10.41
CA LYS A 127 10.73 -11.30 11.62
C LYS A 127 9.30 -10.78 11.41
N GLY A 128 8.31 -11.44 12.01
CA GLY A 128 6.90 -11.05 11.92
C GLY A 128 6.19 -11.42 10.59
N ALA A 129 6.93 -11.74 9.52
CA ALA A 129 6.35 -11.96 8.20
C ALA A 129 5.90 -13.40 7.91
N TRP A 130 6.15 -14.35 8.82
CA TRP A 130 5.96 -15.78 8.56
C TRP A 130 5.29 -16.52 9.72
N PHE A 131 4.38 -17.40 9.37
CA PHE A 131 3.83 -18.39 10.30
C PHE A 131 4.00 -19.79 9.70
N ARG A 132 4.84 -20.65 10.33
CA ARG A 132 5.05 -22.04 9.93
C ARG A 132 5.29 -22.23 8.42
N GLY A 133 6.01 -21.30 7.78
CA GLY A 133 6.30 -21.34 6.34
C GLY A 133 5.28 -20.63 5.45
N TRP A 134 4.13 -20.21 5.97
CA TRP A 134 3.23 -19.31 5.26
C TRP A 134 3.65 -17.86 5.42
N ARG A 135 3.67 -17.13 4.32
CA ARG A 135 3.80 -15.67 4.33
C ARG A 135 2.49 -15.07 4.87
N LEU A 136 2.60 -14.25 5.89
CA LEU A 136 1.44 -13.58 6.46
C LEU A 136 1.02 -12.38 5.62
N VAL A 137 -0.26 -12.34 5.27
CA VAL A 137 -0.87 -11.26 4.50
C VAL A 137 -2.21 -10.91 5.12
N SER A 138 -2.51 -9.63 5.24
CA SER A 138 -3.84 -9.16 5.64
C SER A 138 -4.53 -8.44 4.49
N ILE A 139 -5.86 -8.46 4.46
CA ILE A 139 -6.69 -7.70 3.52
C ILE A 139 -7.58 -6.76 4.30
N ASP A 140 -7.63 -5.50 3.88
CA ASP A 140 -8.55 -4.50 4.44
C ASP A 140 -8.75 -3.34 3.47
N GLY A 141 -9.75 -2.51 3.75
CA GLY A 141 -10.08 -1.32 2.97
C GLY A 141 -10.02 -0.03 3.78
N SER A 142 -9.89 1.07 3.07
CA SER A 142 -9.91 2.41 3.66
C SER A 142 -10.38 3.44 2.65
N THR A 143 -10.47 4.70 3.08
CA THR A 143 -10.82 5.83 2.22
C THR A 143 -9.76 6.93 2.31
N LEU A 144 -9.67 7.73 1.25
CA LEU A 144 -8.85 8.95 1.20
C LEU A 144 -9.70 10.10 0.67
N ASP A 145 -9.60 11.24 1.36
CA ASP A 145 -10.20 12.48 0.90
C ASP A 145 -9.44 13.01 -0.32
N VAL A 146 -10.17 13.54 -1.28
CA VAL A 146 -9.63 14.17 -2.48
C VAL A 146 -10.06 15.63 -2.55
N ALA A 147 -9.37 16.44 -3.38
CA ALA A 147 -9.67 17.86 -3.53
C ALA A 147 -11.14 18.09 -3.88
N ASP A 148 -11.75 19.08 -3.20
CA ASP A 148 -13.15 19.49 -3.43
C ASP A 148 -13.28 20.23 -4.76
N GLU A 149 -13.33 19.46 -5.83
CA GLU A 149 -13.52 19.93 -7.20
C GLU A 149 -14.70 19.16 -7.82
N LYS A 150 -15.50 19.85 -8.62
CA LYS A 150 -16.72 19.27 -9.25
C LYS A 150 -16.44 17.94 -9.96
N GLY A 151 -15.35 17.87 -10.74
CA GLY A 151 -14.99 16.64 -11.45
C GLY A 151 -14.62 15.48 -10.53
N ASN A 152 -14.01 15.76 -9.37
CA ASN A 152 -13.71 14.74 -8.36
C ASN A 152 -14.99 14.28 -7.65
N ASP A 153 -15.90 15.18 -7.36
CA ASP A 153 -17.18 14.86 -6.74
C ASP A 153 -18.05 14.00 -7.64
N GLU A 154 -18.16 14.36 -8.91
CA GLU A 154 -18.89 13.58 -9.91
C GLU A 154 -18.29 12.17 -10.12
N ALA A 155 -16.97 12.05 -10.05
CA ALA A 155 -16.26 10.79 -10.31
C ALA A 155 -16.15 9.85 -9.11
N PHE A 156 -16.07 10.39 -7.89
CA PHE A 156 -15.79 9.59 -6.69
C PHE A 156 -16.91 9.63 -5.66
N GLY A 157 -17.74 10.67 -5.66
CA GLY A 157 -18.82 10.84 -4.70
C GLY A 157 -18.35 11.20 -3.29
N ARG A 158 -19.32 11.46 -2.42
CA ARG A 158 -19.10 11.85 -1.00
C ARG A 158 -19.80 10.89 -0.06
N PRO A 159 -19.24 10.64 1.14
CA PRO A 159 -19.99 9.96 2.19
C PRO A 159 -21.19 10.78 2.61
N GLY A 160 -22.30 10.10 2.90
CA GLY A 160 -23.46 10.73 3.53
C GLY A 160 -23.11 11.23 4.91
N ALA A 161 -23.59 12.42 5.26
CA ALA A 161 -23.45 12.95 6.60
C ALA A 161 -24.86 13.14 7.22
N SER A 162 -24.99 12.97 8.53
CA SER A 162 -26.25 13.15 9.27
C SER A 162 -26.77 14.61 9.24
N ARG A 163 -25.90 15.56 8.88
CA ARG A 163 -26.21 17.00 8.79
C ARG A 163 -25.69 17.62 7.49
N GLY A 164 -26.05 17.03 6.33
CA GLY A 164 -25.64 17.53 5.03
C GLY A 164 -24.62 16.64 4.31
N THR A 165 -23.84 17.21 3.40
CA THR A 165 -22.80 16.50 2.66
C THR A 165 -21.45 16.54 3.39
N SER A 166 -20.64 15.50 3.25
CA SER A 166 -19.24 15.49 3.71
C SER A 166 -18.45 16.64 3.11
N ALA A 167 -17.44 17.13 3.83
CA ALA A 167 -16.59 18.23 3.40
C ALA A 167 -15.81 17.92 2.10
N TYR A 168 -15.46 16.65 1.86
CA TYR A 168 -14.63 16.24 0.72
C TYR A 168 -15.21 15.03 -0.01
N PRO A 169 -15.05 14.94 -1.35
CA PRO A 169 -15.22 13.69 -2.06
C PRO A 169 -14.18 12.67 -1.60
N GLN A 170 -14.50 11.37 -1.70
CA GLN A 170 -13.63 10.30 -1.22
C GLN A 170 -13.44 9.20 -2.26
N ILE A 171 -12.22 8.72 -2.38
CA ILE A 171 -11.94 7.42 -3.01
C ILE A 171 -11.97 6.33 -1.93
N ARG A 172 -12.48 5.16 -2.32
CA ARG A 172 -12.34 3.93 -1.55
C ARG A 172 -11.21 3.10 -2.14
N PHE A 173 -10.42 2.46 -1.29
CA PHE A 173 -9.42 1.51 -1.77
C PHE A 173 -9.37 0.29 -0.87
N VAL A 174 -8.94 -0.83 -1.45
CA VAL A 174 -8.62 -2.07 -0.74
C VAL A 174 -7.19 -2.45 -1.10
N SER A 175 -6.47 -2.98 -0.13
CA SER A 175 -5.09 -3.41 -0.29
C SER A 175 -4.85 -4.74 0.40
N LEU A 176 -3.87 -5.49 -0.10
CA LEU A 176 -3.19 -6.52 0.64
C LEU A 176 -1.99 -5.88 1.36
N VAL A 177 -1.71 -6.32 2.57
CA VAL A 177 -0.48 -5.95 3.29
C VAL A 177 0.32 -7.20 3.59
N GLU A 178 1.62 -7.16 3.38
CA GLU A 178 2.55 -8.15 3.91
C GLU A 178 2.82 -7.81 5.37
N ASN A 179 2.35 -8.65 6.30
CA ASN A 179 2.58 -8.48 7.72
C ASN A 179 4.09 -8.54 8.03
N GLY A 180 4.53 -7.85 9.06
CA GLY A 180 5.94 -7.71 9.44
C GLY A 180 6.74 -6.71 8.61
N THR A 181 6.37 -6.46 7.33
CA THR A 181 7.02 -5.41 6.53
C THR A 181 6.13 -4.21 6.27
N HIS A 182 4.84 -4.32 6.50
CA HIS A 182 3.78 -3.35 6.18
C HIS A 182 3.72 -2.93 4.70
N VAL A 183 4.29 -3.71 3.80
CA VAL A 183 4.21 -3.42 2.36
C VAL A 183 2.78 -3.59 1.88
N LEU A 184 2.19 -2.49 1.42
CA LEU A 184 0.87 -2.46 0.77
C LEU A 184 1.02 -2.84 -0.70
N PHE A 185 0.39 -3.93 -1.14
CA PHE A 185 0.51 -4.42 -2.52
C PHE A 185 -0.85 -4.84 -3.08
N GLY A 186 -0.93 -5.01 -4.40
CA GLY A 186 -2.16 -5.41 -5.08
C GLY A 186 -3.30 -4.40 -4.93
N SER A 187 -3.02 -3.18 -4.49
CA SER A 187 -4.01 -2.16 -4.13
C SER A 187 -4.89 -1.76 -5.31
N ARG A 188 -6.19 -1.59 -5.04
CA ARG A 188 -7.18 -1.10 -6.02
C ARG A 188 -8.03 -0.01 -5.40
N MET A 189 -8.42 0.97 -6.23
CA MET A 189 -9.29 2.06 -5.82
C MET A 189 -10.53 2.16 -6.71
N ALA A 190 -11.58 2.71 -6.15
CA ALA A 190 -12.84 3.01 -6.82
C ALA A 190 -13.48 4.27 -6.23
N ASP A 191 -14.67 4.63 -6.72
CA ASP A 191 -15.54 5.61 -6.11
C ASP A 191 -16.03 5.16 -4.73
N TYR A 192 -16.52 6.11 -3.94
CA TYR A 192 -17.01 5.85 -2.59
C TYR A 192 -18.22 4.91 -2.54
N ALA A 193 -19.07 4.91 -3.58
CA ALA A 193 -20.28 4.09 -3.66
C ALA A 193 -19.96 2.61 -3.91
N THR A 194 -18.83 2.31 -4.52
CA THR A 194 -18.39 0.91 -4.73
C THR A 194 -18.20 0.23 -3.38
N SER A 195 -18.86 -0.91 -3.18
CA SER A 195 -18.76 -1.65 -1.92
C SER A 195 -17.33 -2.20 -1.72
N GLU A 196 -16.89 -2.21 -0.47
CA GLU A 196 -15.56 -2.74 -0.10
C GLU A 196 -15.37 -4.19 -0.55
N ILE A 197 -16.40 -5.03 -0.44
CA ILE A 197 -16.38 -6.42 -0.90
C ILE A 197 -16.21 -6.52 -2.42
N ALA A 198 -16.90 -5.67 -3.19
CA ALA A 198 -16.75 -5.66 -4.65
C ALA A 198 -15.31 -5.28 -5.04
N LEU A 199 -14.76 -4.28 -4.38
CA LEU A 199 -13.38 -3.84 -4.60
C LEU A 199 -12.37 -4.88 -4.12
N ALA A 200 -12.60 -5.53 -2.98
CA ALA A 200 -11.76 -6.59 -2.43
C ALA A 200 -11.58 -7.77 -3.39
N LYS A 201 -12.62 -8.15 -4.13
CA LYS A 201 -12.51 -9.20 -5.16
C LYS A 201 -11.44 -8.88 -6.21
N THR A 202 -11.22 -7.61 -6.50
CA THR A 202 -10.24 -7.17 -7.51
C THR A 202 -8.78 -7.26 -7.03
N VAL A 203 -8.55 -7.39 -5.73
CA VAL A 203 -7.20 -7.56 -5.14
C VAL A 203 -6.85 -9.03 -4.87
N LEU A 204 -7.85 -9.93 -4.84
CA LEU A 204 -7.63 -11.36 -4.61
C LEU A 204 -6.59 -12.01 -5.53
N PRO A 205 -6.43 -11.63 -6.82
CA PRO A 205 -5.35 -12.16 -7.66
C PRO A 205 -3.94 -11.89 -7.13
N GLY A 206 -3.77 -10.99 -6.16
CA GLY A 206 -2.51 -10.79 -5.45
C GLY A 206 -2.18 -11.87 -4.41
N LEU A 207 -3.17 -12.67 -4.01
CA LEU A 207 -2.96 -13.83 -3.14
C LEU A 207 -2.47 -15.02 -3.96
N VAL A 208 -1.49 -15.73 -3.42
CA VAL A 208 -0.91 -16.93 -4.09
C VAL A 208 -0.67 -18.04 -3.08
N LYS A 209 -0.46 -19.25 -3.57
CA LYS A 209 -0.05 -20.41 -2.75
C LYS A 209 1.17 -20.06 -1.88
N GLY A 210 1.14 -20.50 -0.63
CA GLY A 210 2.18 -20.19 0.36
C GLY A 210 1.91 -18.93 1.18
N MET A 211 0.82 -18.21 0.91
CA MET A 211 0.33 -17.12 1.76
C MET A 211 -0.75 -17.62 2.73
N LEU A 212 -0.82 -17.02 3.92
CA LEU A 212 -1.93 -17.13 4.87
C LEU A 212 -2.57 -15.74 4.97
N CYS A 213 -3.77 -15.62 4.43
CA CYS A 213 -4.49 -14.34 4.38
C CYS A 213 -5.40 -14.20 5.61
N LEU A 214 -5.20 -13.12 6.36
CA LEU A 214 -6.03 -12.67 7.48
C LEU A 214 -7.05 -11.66 6.98
N ALA A 215 -8.31 -11.77 7.43
CA ALA A 215 -9.35 -10.78 7.10
C ALA A 215 -10.35 -10.61 8.24
N ASP A 216 -10.94 -9.41 8.33
CA ASP A 216 -12.01 -9.12 9.27
C ASP A 216 -13.34 -9.78 8.85
N ARG A 217 -14.28 -9.83 9.79
CA ARG A 217 -15.65 -10.35 9.61
C ARG A 217 -16.43 -9.65 8.48
N GLY A 218 -16.04 -8.42 8.12
CA GLY A 218 -16.62 -7.66 7.01
C GLY A 218 -16.44 -8.36 5.68
N PHE A 219 -15.30 -8.99 5.46
CA PHE A 219 -14.97 -9.69 4.22
C PHE A 219 -15.56 -11.10 4.13
N PHE A 220 -16.04 -11.66 5.25
CA PHE A 220 -16.53 -13.03 5.23
C PHE A 220 -17.89 -13.16 4.54
N GLY A 221 -17.91 -13.90 3.46
CA GLY A 221 -19.08 -14.32 2.70
C GLY A 221 -18.71 -15.51 1.79
N PHE A 222 -19.71 -16.36 1.46
CA PHE A 222 -19.45 -17.61 0.72
C PHE A 222 -18.67 -17.40 -0.57
N GLU A 223 -19.11 -16.48 -1.41
CA GLU A 223 -18.47 -16.21 -2.72
C GLU A 223 -17.08 -15.60 -2.56
N MET A 224 -16.91 -14.68 -1.61
CA MET A 224 -15.61 -14.07 -1.34
C MET A 224 -14.61 -15.10 -0.80
N TRP A 225 -15.05 -15.95 0.14
CA TRP A 225 -14.26 -17.06 0.66
C TRP A 225 -13.83 -18.04 -0.43
N LYS A 226 -14.78 -18.47 -1.27
CA LYS A 226 -14.54 -19.40 -2.37
C LYS A 226 -13.52 -18.84 -3.38
N GLN A 227 -13.69 -17.56 -3.77
CA GLN A 227 -12.76 -16.90 -4.68
C GLN A 227 -11.36 -16.76 -4.06
N ALA A 228 -11.28 -16.36 -2.80
CA ALA A 228 -9.99 -16.25 -2.10
C ALA A 228 -9.31 -17.62 -1.96
N ALA A 229 -10.04 -18.67 -1.57
CA ALA A 229 -9.49 -20.02 -1.47
C ALA A 229 -9.02 -20.58 -2.83
N ALA A 230 -9.71 -20.21 -3.92
CA ALA A 230 -9.34 -20.63 -5.28
C ALA A 230 -7.99 -20.07 -5.74
N THR A 231 -7.44 -19.03 -5.10
CA THR A 231 -6.08 -18.52 -5.37
C THR A 231 -4.98 -19.47 -4.90
N GLY A 232 -5.32 -20.47 -4.09
CA GLY A 232 -4.39 -21.39 -3.47
C GLY A 232 -3.76 -20.87 -2.16
N ALA A 233 -4.09 -19.65 -1.74
CA ALA A 233 -3.71 -19.12 -0.44
C ALA A 233 -4.50 -19.82 0.69
N SER A 234 -3.88 -19.98 1.84
CA SER A 234 -4.58 -20.34 3.08
C SER A 234 -5.30 -19.12 3.65
N LEU A 235 -6.45 -19.34 4.26
CA LEU A 235 -7.29 -18.27 4.82
C LEU A 235 -7.46 -18.44 6.33
N LEU A 236 -7.47 -17.33 7.07
CA LEU A 236 -7.82 -17.26 8.48
C LEU A 236 -8.67 -16.00 8.73
N TRP A 237 -9.99 -16.14 8.59
CA TRP A 237 -10.90 -15.00 8.59
C TRP A 237 -11.84 -15.03 9.78
N ARG A 238 -12.15 -13.86 10.33
CA ARG A 238 -13.12 -13.72 11.39
C ARG A 238 -14.55 -13.90 10.87
N LEU A 239 -15.37 -14.59 11.64
CA LEU A 239 -16.77 -14.84 11.33
C LEU A 239 -17.70 -13.82 12.00
N LYS A 240 -18.87 -13.59 11.39
CA LYS A 240 -19.94 -12.80 12.00
C LYS A 240 -20.56 -13.57 13.17
N LYS A 241 -20.95 -12.86 14.25
CA LYS A 241 -21.52 -13.46 15.47
C LYS A 241 -22.76 -14.31 15.22
N ASN A 242 -23.62 -13.90 14.29
CA ASN A 242 -24.91 -14.54 14.00
C ASN A 242 -24.81 -15.72 13.01
N MET A 243 -23.61 -16.07 12.56
CA MET A 243 -23.45 -17.17 11.63
C MET A 243 -23.63 -18.51 12.34
N ARG A 244 -24.59 -19.31 11.85
CA ARG A 244 -24.83 -20.66 12.34
C ARG A 244 -23.94 -21.65 11.59
N LEU A 245 -23.01 -22.28 12.34
CA LEU A 245 -22.09 -23.28 11.82
C LEU A 245 -22.27 -24.57 12.59
N PRO A 246 -22.79 -25.64 11.95
CA PRO A 246 -22.94 -26.94 12.61
C PRO A 246 -21.56 -27.53 12.92
N ARG A 247 -21.42 -28.15 14.11
CA ARG A 247 -20.19 -28.84 14.49
C ARG A 247 -20.26 -30.28 13.95
N GLU A 248 -19.66 -30.50 12.76
CA GLU A 248 -19.66 -31.82 12.13
C GLU A 248 -18.66 -32.76 12.79
N THR A 249 -17.45 -32.30 13.04
CA THR A 249 -16.39 -33.11 13.67
C THR A 249 -15.58 -32.26 14.63
N ARG A 250 -15.46 -32.68 15.87
CA ARG A 250 -14.60 -32.07 16.89
C ARG A 250 -13.16 -32.52 16.69
N LEU A 251 -12.22 -31.59 16.80
CA LEU A 251 -10.79 -31.88 16.72
C LEU A 251 -10.14 -31.82 18.11
N PRO A 252 -9.00 -32.52 18.30
CA PRO A 252 -8.34 -32.64 19.60
C PRO A 252 -7.89 -31.31 20.22
N ASP A 253 -7.65 -30.27 19.42
CA ASP A 253 -7.22 -28.95 19.87
C ASP A 253 -8.38 -28.00 20.21
N GLY A 254 -9.61 -28.50 20.33
CA GLY A 254 -10.81 -27.75 20.65
C GLY A 254 -11.49 -27.08 19.45
N SER A 255 -10.85 -27.05 18.29
CA SER A 255 -11.49 -26.59 17.04
C SER A 255 -12.44 -27.66 16.49
N TYR A 256 -13.18 -27.33 15.43
CA TYR A 256 -14.09 -28.28 14.78
C TYR A 256 -14.22 -28.03 13.29
N LEU A 257 -14.57 -29.06 12.54
CA LEU A 257 -14.94 -28.93 11.13
C LEU A 257 -16.41 -28.56 11.02
N SER A 258 -16.70 -27.73 10.05
CA SER A 258 -18.02 -27.26 9.70
C SER A 258 -18.12 -27.03 8.20
N ARG A 259 -19.30 -26.70 7.71
CA ARG A 259 -19.53 -26.28 6.31
C ARG A 259 -20.19 -24.93 6.23
N ILE A 260 -19.76 -24.17 5.25
CA ILE A 260 -20.40 -22.93 4.82
C ILE A 260 -21.10 -23.17 3.49
N TYR A 261 -22.23 -22.48 3.28
CA TYR A 261 -23.10 -22.68 2.12
C TYR A 261 -23.43 -21.32 1.48
N ALA A 262 -23.71 -21.34 0.17
CA ALA A 262 -24.13 -20.15 -0.57
C ALA A 262 -25.53 -19.68 -0.18
N SER A 263 -26.42 -20.61 0.17
CA SER A 263 -27.82 -20.34 0.48
C SER A 263 -28.35 -21.27 1.61
N GLU A 264 -29.44 -20.86 2.25
CA GLU A 264 -30.14 -21.71 3.20
C GLU A 264 -30.73 -22.97 2.54
N LYS A 265 -31.04 -22.93 1.24
CA LYS A 265 -31.49 -24.10 0.49
C LYS A 265 -30.35 -25.12 0.40
N ASP A 266 -29.16 -24.70 0.01
CA ASP A 266 -28.00 -25.60 -0.05
C ASP A 266 -27.67 -26.18 1.33
N GLN A 267 -27.76 -25.36 2.37
CA GLN A 267 -27.53 -25.82 3.76
C GLN A 267 -28.56 -26.88 4.17
N ARG A 268 -29.84 -26.70 3.87
CA ARG A 268 -30.92 -27.69 4.19
C ARG A 268 -30.73 -29.01 3.45
N HIS A 269 -30.26 -28.96 2.21
CA HIS A 269 -30.06 -30.16 1.39
C HIS A 269 -28.63 -30.73 1.52
N GLY A 270 -27.72 -30.06 2.23
CA GLY A 270 -26.32 -30.48 2.35
C GLY A 270 -25.54 -30.41 1.03
N THR A 271 -26.00 -29.60 0.06
CA THR A 271 -25.39 -29.51 -1.28
C THR A 271 -24.47 -28.30 -1.38
N ASN A 272 -23.42 -28.41 -2.22
CA ASN A 272 -22.49 -27.32 -2.52
C ASN A 272 -21.78 -26.68 -1.31
N GLY A 273 -21.70 -27.41 -0.17
CA GLY A 273 -21.02 -26.92 1.02
C GLY A 273 -19.49 -26.93 0.86
N VAL A 274 -18.83 -25.91 1.42
CA VAL A 274 -17.36 -25.83 1.51
C VAL A 274 -16.96 -26.10 2.94
N THR A 275 -16.11 -27.11 3.15
CA THR A 275 -15.58 -27.45 4.46
C THR A 275 -14.64 -26.35 4.96
N VAL A 276 -14.82 -25.95 6.21
CA VAL A 276 -13.96 -25.01 6.93
C VAL A 276 -13.65 -25.57 8.31
N ARG A 277 -12.49 -25.23 8.83
CA ARG A 277 -12.18 -25.45 10.25
C ARG A 277 -12.50 -24.19 11.03
N VAL A 278 -13.21 -24.35 12.13
CA VAL A 278 -13.68 -23.25 12.99
C VAL A 278 -12.97 -23.30 14.33
N ILE A 279 -12.52 -22.13 14.78
CA ILE A 279 -11.83 -21.92 16.04
C ILE A 279 -12.64 -20.92 16.85
N ASP A 280 -13.17 -21.37 17.98
CA ASP A 280 -13.84 -20.52 18.96
C ASP A 280 -12.83 -20.18 20.08
N TYR A 281 -12.64 -18.88 20.39
CA TYR A 281 -11.72 -18.45 21.44
C TYR A 281 -12.23 -17.22 22.20
N ARG A 282 -11.66 -16.97 23.37
CA ARG A 282 -11.94 -15.81 24.22
C ARG A 282 -10.64 -15.06 24.51
N LEU A 283 -10.76 -13.77 24.71
CA LEU A 283 -9.66 -12.93 25.20
C LEU A 283 -9.88 -12.70 26.69
N GLU A 284 -9.01 -13.27 27.51
CA GLU A 284 -9.06 -13.10 28.95
C GLU A 284 -8.35 -11.82 29.38
N GLY A 285 -8.93 -11.07 30.31
CA GLY A 285 -8.35 -9.87 30.89
C GLY A 285 -8.35 -8.64 29.96
N VAL A 286 -9.04 -8.68 28.82
CA VAL A 286 -9.16 -7.54 27.90
C VAL A 286 -10.52 -6.86 28.11
N GLU A 287 -10.49 -5.63 28.59
CA GLU A 287 -11.69 -4.81 28.77
C GLU A 287 -12.38 -4.53 27.41
N GLY A 288 -13.70 -4.68 27.34
CA GLY A 288 -14.49 -4.51 26.12
C GLY A 288 -14.38 -5.67 25.10
N ALA A 289 -13.67 -6.76 25.41
CA ALA A 289 -13.60 -7.94 24.55
C ALA A 289 -14.99 -8.55 24.32
N GLU A 290 -15.20 -9.10 23.13
CA GLU A 290 -16.42 -9.85 22.83
C GLU A 290 -16.45 -11.16 23.65
N PRO A 291 -17.65 -11.64 24.06
CA PRO A 291 -17.76 -12.89 24.84
C PRO A 291 -17.19 -14.11 24.12
N LEU A 292 -17.16 -14.07 22.78
CA LEU A 292 -16.66 -15.15 21.93
C LEU A 292 -16.19 -14.60 20.61
N TYR A 293 -14.98 -14.94 20.24
CA TYR A 293 -14.42 -14.73 18.90
C TYR A 293 -14.46 -16.06 18.15
N ARG A 294 -14.73 -15.97 16.84
CA ARG A 294 -14.80 -17.13 15.97
C ARG A 294 -14.04 -16.88 14.69
N LEU A 295 -13.13 -17.79 14.36
CA LEU A 295 -12.35 -17.78 13.12
C LEU A 295 -12.73 -18.98 12.26
N ALA A 296 -12.68 -18.81 10.93
CA ALA A 296 -12.68 -19.88 9.97
C ALA A 296 -11.33 -19.94 9.26
N THR A 297 -10.87 -21.15 8.99
CA THR A 297 -9.62 -21.36 8.23
C THR A 297 -9.78 -22.47 7.19
N THR A 298 -9.03 -22.36 6.09
CA THR A 298 -8.88 -23.43 5.10
C THR A 298 -7.85 -24.47 5.53
N ILE A 299 -7.08 -24.26 6.62
CA ILE A 299 -6.11 -25.21 7.17
C ILE A 299 -6.89 -26.21 8.04
N LEU A 300 -7.31 -27.31 7.44
CA LEU A 300 -8.19 -28.28 8.11
C LEU A 300 -7.44 -29.16 9.12
N ASP A 301 -6.17 -29.47 8.87
CA ASP A 301 -5.35 -30.25 9.78
C ASP A 301 -4.88 -29.42 10.99
N HIS A 302 -5.35 -29.77 12.18
CA HIS A 302 -5.02 -29.12 13.45
C HIS A 302 -3.55 -29.27 13.85
N LYS A 303 -2.85 -30.28 13.34
CA LYS A 303 -1.43 -30.51 13.61
C LYS A 303 -0.54 -29.54 12.85
N LEU A 304 -0.95 -29.16 11.61
CA LEU A 304 -0.22 -28.17 10.81
C LEU A 304 -0.31 -26.79 11.43
N ALA A 305 -1.44 -26.44 12.04
CA ALA A 305 -1.65 -25.12 12.67
C ALA A 305 -2.62 -25.26 13.86
N PRO A 306 -2.13 -25.42 15.11
CA PRO A 306 -2.97 -25.53 16.29
C PRO A 306 -3.89 -24.34 16.50
N ALA A 307 -5.09 -24.60 17.05
CA ALA A 307 -6.13 -23.57 17.23
C ALA A 307 -5.65 -22.37 18.06
N ALA A 308 -4.93 -22.63 19.15
CA ALA A 308 -4.42 -21.58 20.03
C ALA A 308 -3.40 -20.66 19.30
N GLU A 309 -2.54 -21.25 18.46
CA GLU A 309 -1.58 -20.47 17.68
C GLU A 309 -2.28 -19.62 16.62
N LEU A 310 -3.29 -20.16 15.90
CA LEU A 310 -4.06 -19.39 14.93
C LEU A 310 -4.90 -18.28 15.59
N ALA A 311 -5.42 -18.52 16.79
CA ALA A 311 -6.11 -17.49 17.55
C ALA A 311 -5.17 -16.35 17.97
N ALA A 312 -3.97 -16.69 18.45
CA ALA A 312 -2.93 -15.69 18.75
C ALA A 312 -2.49 -14.94 17.49
N LEU A 313 -2.21 -15.68 16.41
CA LEU A 313 -1.79 -15.10 15.13
C LEU A 313 -2.80 -14.11 14.54
N TYR A 314 -4.09 -14.33 14.76
CA TYR A 314 -5.11 -13.44 14.20
C TYR A 314 -4.97 -11.99 14.69
N HIS A 315 -4.31 -11.74 15.81
CA HIS A 315 -4.01 -10.39 16.27
C HIS A 315 -3.06 -9.64 15.35
N GLU A 316 -2.18 -10.33 14.62
CA GLU A 316 -1.28 -9.72 13.62
C GLU A 316 -2.05 -9.03 12.47
N ARG A 317 -3.36 -9.29 12.32
CA ARG A 317 -4.20 -8.55 11.37
C ARG A 317 -4.18 -7.03 11.61
N TRP A 318 -3.96 -6.59 12.85
CA TRP A 318 -3.90 -5.16 13.16
C TRP A 318 -2.75 -4.42 12.47
N GLU A 319 -1.74 -5.12 11.97
CA GLU A 319 -0.64 -4.52 11.22
C GLU A 319 -1.12 -3.76 9.97
N ILE A 320 -2.22 -4.20 9.33
CA ILE A 320 -2.77 -3.47 8.18
C ILE A 320 -3.32 -2.09 8.57
N GLU A 321 -3.89 -1.97 9.77
CA GLU A 321 -4.37 -0.68 10.29
C GLU A 321 -3.19 0.26 10.55
N THR A 322 -2.08 -0.28 11.07
CA THR A 322 -0.82 0.45 11.21
C THR A 322 -0.27 0.87 9.86
N ALA A 323 -0.25 -0.01 8.86
CA ALA A 323 0.20 0.32 7.51
C ALA A 323 -0.67 1.41 6.85
N PHE A 324 -1.98 1.40 7.10
CA PHE A 324 -2.87 2.48 6.64
C PHE A 324 -2.63 3.80 7.39
N ASP A 325 -2.33 3.77 8.69
CA ASP A 325 -1.96 4.97 9.43
C ASP A 325 -0.64 5.56 8.93
N GLU A 326 0.35 4.72 8.63
CA GLU A 326 1.59 5.15 8.00
C GLU A 326 1.36 5.86 6.67
N LEU A 327 0.50 5.28 5.83
CA LEU A 327 0.15 5.85 4.53
C LEU A 327 -0.60 7.19 4.68
N LYS A 328 -1.62 7.23 5.54
CA LYS A 328 -2.59 8.33 5.67
C LYS A 328 -2.10 9.45 6.57
N THR A 329 -1.49 9.09 7.70
CA THR A 329 -1.11 10.04 8.75
C THR A 329 0.34 10.44 8.65
N HIS A 330 1.24 9.49 8.48
CA HIS A 330 2.68 9.75 8.54
C HIS A 330 3.28 10.16 7.20
N LEU A 331 2.85 9.55 6.10
CA LEU A 331 3.36 9.89 4.77
C LEU A 331 2.58 11.04 4.13
N ARG A 332 1.26 10.91 4.00
CA ARG A 332 0.41 11.94 3.42
C ARG A 332 0.27 13.15 4.33
N GLY A 333 0.03 12.94 5.60
CA GLY A 333 -0.35 13.93 6.61
C GLY A 333 -1.84 13.84 6.96
N ALA A 334 -2.18 13.76 8.26
CA ALA A 334 -3.52 13.48 8.77
C ALA A 334 -4.62 14.44 8.26
N ARG A 335 -4.27 15.69 8.01
CA ARG A 335 -5.22 16.76 7.58
C ARG A 335 -5.06 17.12 6.09
N ILE A 336 -4.30 16.36 5.32
CA ILE A 336 -4.02 16.68 3.93
C ILE A 336 -4.88 15.77 3.04
N VAL A 337 -5.64 16.35 2.12
CA VAL A 337 -6.34 15.63 1.06
C VAL A 337 -5.40 15.36 -0.11
N LEU A 338 -5.72 14.40 -0.99
CA LEU A 338 -5.05 14.29 -2.28
C LEU A 338 -5.32 15.57 -3.07
N ARG A 339 -4.25 16.23 -3.53
CA ARG A 339 -4.30 17.61 -4.03
C ARG A 339 -4.72 17.75 -5.49
N SER A 340 -4.81 16.63 -6.19
CA SER A 340 -5.10 16.61 -7.64
C SER A 340 -6.55 17.00 -7.91
N LYS A 341 -6.73 17.91 -8.90
CA LYS A 341 -8.02 18.55 -9.21
C LYS A 341 -8.87 17.80 -10.25
N THR A 342 -8.34 16.74 -10.82
CA THR A 342 -9.06 15.92 -11.80
C THR A 342 -8.99 14.45 -11.44
N PRO A 343 -10.00 13.63 -11.78
CA PRO A 343 -10.06 12.22 -11.40
C PRO A 343 -8.84 11.40 -11.85
N ASP A 344 -8.33 11.63 -13.04
CA ASP A 344 -7.15 10.91 -13.55
C ASP A 344 -5.87 11.27 -12.79
N LEU A 345 -5.72 12.55 -12.42
CA LEU A 345 -4.59 12.97 -11.60
C LEU A 345 -4.72 12.52 -10.15
N VAL A 346 -5.93 12.32 -9.63
CA VAL A 346 -6.18 11.68 -8.32
C VAL A 346 -5.75 10.21 -8.35
N ARG A 347 -6.15 9.45 -9.39
CA ARG A 347 -5.70 8.07 -9.58
C ARG A 347 -4.17 7.98 -9.67
N GLN A 348 -3.55 8.88 -10.40
CA GLN A 348 -2.10 8.99 -10.52
C GLN A 348 -1.44 9.27 -9.16
N GLU A 349 -1.97 10.21 -8.38
CA GLU A 349 -1.47 10.58 -7.04
C GLU A 349 -1.64 9.43 -6.04
N PHE A 350 -2.74 8.68 -6.09
CA PHE A 350 -2.98 7.51 -5.26
C PHE A 350 -1.90 6.43 -5.47
N TYR A 351 -1.64 6.03 -6.71
CA TYR A 351 -0.58 5.04 -6.97
C TYR A 351 0.82 5.59 -6.65
N GLY A 352 1.05 6.89 -6.86
CA GLY A 352 2.27 7.56 -6.42
C GLY A 352 2.49 7.48 -4.90
N LEU A 353 1.41 7.66 -4.13
CA LEU A 353 1.43 7.56 -2.66
C LEU A 353 1.79 6.13 -2.20
N LEU A 354 1.19 5.10 -2.81
CA LEU A 354 1.51 3.70 -2.51
C LEU A 354 2.96 3.35 -2.86
N MET A 355 3.46 3.83 -4.00
CA MET A 355 4.83 3.60 -4.42
C MET A 355 5.85 4.31 -3.51
N ALA A 356 5.53 5.51 -3.02
CA ALA A 356 6.37 6.20 -2.05
C ALA A 356 6.40 5.46 -0.71
N HIS A 357 5.27 4.95 -0.25
CA HIS A 357 5.19 4.11 0.95
C HIS A 357 6.05 2.84 0.79
N PHE A 358 5.92 2.14 -0.34
CA PHE A 358 6.71 0.97 -0.68
C PHE A 358 8.22 1.25 -0.63
N ALA A 359 8.67 2.36 -1.23
CA ALA A 359 10.08 2.73 -1.24
C ALA A 359 10.64 2.97 0.17
N VAL A 360 9.87 3.62 1.06
CA VAL A 360 10.26 3.85 2.45
C VAL A 360 10.28 2.52 3.23
N ARG A 361 9.27 1.67 3.07
CA ARG A 361 9.20 0.37 3.74
C ARG A 361 10.28 -0.59 3.25
N GLY A 362 10.61 -0.58 1.96
CA GLY A 362 11.75 -1.34 1.43
C GLY A 362 13.08 -0.95 2.07
N LEU A 363 13.32 0.35 2.24
CA LEU A 363 14.50 0.84 2.95
C LEU A 363 14.53 0.40 4.42
N MET A 364 13.39 0.49 5.12
CA MET A 364 13.27 0.05 6.52
C MET A 364 13.51 -1.45 6.65
N HIS A 365 12.97 -2.26 5.74
CA HIS A 365 13.19 -3.70 5.71
C HIS A 365 14.67 -4.05 5.53
N GLU A 366 15.37 -3.42 4.59
CA GLU A 366 16.82 -3.61 4.40
C GLU A 366 17.61 -3.24 5.67
N ALA A 367 17.27 -2.11 6.30
CA ALA A 367 17.91 -1.69 7.55
C ALA A 367 17.65 -2.67 8.70
N ALA A 368 16.41 -3.18 8.80
CA ALA A 368 16.04 -4.18 9.80
C ALA A 368 16.81 -5.49 9.61
N LEU A 369 16.90 -5.99 8.38
CA LEU A 369 17.69 -7.19 8.06
C LEU A 369 19.15 -7.01 8.40
N SER A 370 19.74 -5.87 8.05
CA SER A 370 21.16 -5.57 8.34
C SER A 370 21.47 -5.51 9.84
N ALA A 371 20.48 -5.17 10.67
CA ALA A 371 20.59 -5.06 12.12
C ALA A 371 20.01 -6.27 12.89
N ASP A 372 19.56 -7.30 12.19
CA ASP A 372 18.81 -8.45 12.75
C ASP A 372 17.63 -8.02 13.64
N LYS A 373 16.91 -6.99 13.23
CA LYS A 373 15.74 -6.45 13.94
C LYS A 373 14.45 -6.79 13.22
N ASP A 374 13.37 -6.70 13.97
CA ASP A 374 12.02 -6.73 13.44
C ASP A 374 11.72 -5.40 12.74
N PRO A 375 11.27 -5.38 11.45
CA PRO A 375 10.90 -4.15 10.76
C PRO A 375 9.83 -3.33 11.47
N ASP A 376 8.93 -3.96 12.25
CA ASP A 376 7.88 -3.27 13.01
C ASP A 376 8.40 -2.45 14.17
N ARG A 377 9.59 -2.75 14.66
CA ARG A 377 10.26 -1.96 15.69
C ARG A 377 10.91 -0.69 15.17
N LEU A 378 10.92 -0.47 13.86
CA LEU A 378 11.43 0.74 13.23
C LEU A 378 10.31 1.77 13.08
N SER A 379 10.57 3.02 13.48
CA SER A 379 9.59 4.11 13.31
C SER A 379 9.49 4.55 11.86
N PHE A 380 8.32 4.33 11.25
CA PHE A 380 8.04 4.79 9.89
C PHE A 380 8.16 6.32 9.76
N LEU A 381 7.62 7.07 10.72
CA LEU A 381 7.75 8.52 10.73
C LEU A 381 9.21 8.97 10.76
N HIS A 382 10.05 8.28 11.55
CA HIS A 382 11.48 8.55 11.57
C HIS A 382 12.12 8.23 10.21
N ALA A 383 11.79 7.10 9.60
CA ALA A 383 12.29 6.73 8.27
C ALA A 383 11.90 7.78 7.21
N VAL A 384 10.63 8.22 7.19
CA VAL A 384 10.18 9.31 6.30
C VAL A 384 11.00 10.59 6.52
N ARG A 385 11.26 10.97 7.79
CA ARG A 385 12.10 12.12 8.12
C ARG A 385 13.54 11.96 7.66
N VAL A 386 14.10 10.77 7.81
CA VAL A 386 15.46 10.43 7.31
C VAL A 386 15.49 10.49 5.80
N VAL A 387 14.52 9.86 5.11
CA VAL A 387 14.34 9.94 3.67
C VAL A 387 14.27 11.40 3.25
N ARG A 388 13.47 12.23 3.89
CA ARG A 388 13.37 13.67 3.59
C ARG A 388 14.64 14.49 3.92
N ARG A 389 15.56 14.05 4.78
CA ARG A 389 16.70 14.83 5.28
C ARG A 389 18.07 14.30 4.87
N LYS A 390 18.29 12.99 4.90
CA LYS A 390 19.63 12.37 4.78
C LYS A 390 19.90 11.65 3.48
N MET A 391 18.90 11.38 2.67
CA MET A 391 19.16 10.62 1.46
C MET A 391 19.91 11.40 0.39
N ALA A 392 19.98 12.71 0.47
CA ALA A 392 20.90 13.52 -0.28
C ALA A 392 22.36 13.09 -0.04
N ALA A 393 22.73 12.80 1.20
CA ALA A 393 24.08 12.40 1.53
C ALA A 393 24.52 11.08 0.86
N PHE A 394 23.61 10.11 0.71
CA PHE A 394 23.93 8.81 0.11
C PHE A 394 24.04 8.86 -1.43
N GLY A 395 23.26 9.73 -2.09
CA GLY A 395 23.38 9.95 -3.53
C GLY A 395 24.56 10.83 -3.95
N ALA A 396 25.12 11.58 -2.98
CA ALA A 396 26.21 12.53 -3.22
C ALA A 396 27.61 11.94 -3.00
N ILE A 397 27.74 10.70 -2.50
CA ILE A 397 29.04 10.06 -2.30
C ILE A 397 29.42 9.37 -3.62
N PRO A 398 30.46 9.84 -4.32
CA PRO A 398 31.00 9.08 -5.45
C PRO A 398 31.52 7.72 -4.93
N PRO A 399 31.59 6.69 -5.80
CA PRO A 399 32.09 5.35 -5.39
C PRO A 399 33.46 5.34 -4.71
N SER A 400 34.22 6.44 -4.82
CA SER A 400 35.54 6.65 -4.22
C SER A 400 35.56 7.53 -2.98
N GLY A 401 34.40 7.96 -2.44
CA GLY A 401 34.34 8.78 -1.21
C GLY A 401 34.72 8.01 0.05
N PRO A 402 35.29 8.67 1.08
CA PRO A 402 35.73 7.98 2.28
C PRO A 402 34.56 7.33 3.02
N LYS A 403 34.78 6.08 3.43
CA LYS A 403 33.85 5.28 4.25
C LYS A 403 33.73 5.89 5.65
N GLN A 404 32.97 6.95 5.82
CA GLN A 404 32.58 7.46 7.13
C GLN A 404 31.10 7.80 7.12
N ILE A 405 30.30 6.82 7.51
CA ILE A 405 28.94 7.03 7.98
C ILE A 405 28.86 6.31 9.32
N PRO A 406 28.61 7.03 10.43
CA PRO A 406 28.37 6.42 11.71
C PRO A 406 27.02 5.69 11.72
#